data_77e518ceea5ce05a3f12513da96e0eb2
#
_entry.id   77e518ceea5ce05a3f12513da96e0eb2
#
_cell.length_a   1.000
_cell.length_b   1.000
_cell.length_c   1.000
_cell.angle_alpha   90.00
_cell.angle_beta   90.00
_cell.angle_gamma   90.00
#
_symmetry.space_group_name_H-M   'P 1'
#
loop_
_entity.id
_entity.type
_entity.pdbx_description
1 polymer ?
#
loop_
_entity_poly.entity_id
_entity_poly.type
_entity_poly.pdbx_seq_one_letter_code
_entity_poly.pdbx_strand_id
1 'polypeptide(L)'
;MKIVMTDQDGVLLDKSYKTTIAIGSFLQRIPKGIVLVPNSDTPVERISNNFFWAAGIRPKIIIGERGSVVSFNGKFYTFNHVSGLQSYLTRLEQVFAGQDCDVVVGDSATWMRDQKVFLPKRRMLVIDGFRRQSIGFYLRMTDDYGVALRDDAWFRAGCRIAKRIPLPTGIVANDFNDAYGIVIMDAEGASKTSGYEFLFKKYPGAEFFMIGDGDADVIESNRVTHCAVANASAKIKKASKFVSERPFTEGFLDCLSWIMGR
;
A
#
# COMPACT_ATOMS: atom_id res chain seq x y z
N MET A 1 -5.02 5.26 25.84
CA MET A 1 -4.14 4.74 24.78
C MET A 1 -4.57 5.38 23.47
N LYS A 2 -3.61 5.88 22.68
CA LYS A 2 -3.87 6.43 21.34
C LYS A 2 -3.41 5.43 20.28
N ILE A 3 -4.27 5.16 19.29
CA ILE A 3 -3.93 4.37 18.11
C ILE A 3 -3.85 5.33 16.93
N VAL A 4 -2.66 5.46 16.37
CA VAL A 4 -2.39 6.35 15.24
C VAL A 4 -2.24 5.49 14.00
N MET A 5 -3.27 5.43 13.19
CA MET A 5 -3.22 4.86 11.86
C MET A 5 -2.57 5.86 10.90
N THR A 6 -1.77 5.38 9.98
CA THR A 6 -1.11 6.24 8.98
C THR A 6 -1.05 5.55 7.64
N ASP A 7 -1.33 6.30 6.57
CA ASP A 7 -0.91 5.84 5.26
C ASP A 7 0.61 5.87 5.16
N GLN A 8 1.13 5.19 4.14
CA GLN A 8 2.54 5.07 3.87
C GLN A 8 2.94 5.94 2.67
N ASP A 9 2.31 5.69 1.53
CA ASP A 9 2.65 6.30 0.25
C ASP A 9 2.02 7.70 0.18
N GLY A 10 2.83 8.73 -0.03
CA GLY A 10 2.36 10.11 0.02
C GLY A 10 2.30 10.74 1.42
N VAL A 11 2.47 9.95 2.49
CA VAL A 11 2.50 10.40 3.89
C VAL A 11 3.87 10.18 4.52
N LEU A 12 4.25 8.92 4.75
CA LEU A 12 5.56 8.57 5.28
C LEU A 12 6.64 8.61 4.20
N LEU A 13 6.29 8.16 3.01
CA LEU A 13 7.16 8.08 1.85
C LEU A 13 6.75 9.12 0.79
N ASP A 14 7.74 9.69 0.13
CA ASP A 14 7.54 10.56 -1.01
C ASP A 14 7.20 9.77 -2.30
N LYS A 15 7.08 10.47 -3.43
CA LYS A 15 6.82 9.87 -4.74
C LYS A 15 7.94 8.94 -5.25
N SER A 16 9.11 8.98 -4.61
CA SER A 16 10.26 8.11 -4.89
C SER A 16 10.32 6.90 -3.94
N TYR A 17 9.28 6.70 -3.12
CA TYR A 17 9.20 5.68 -2.08
C TYR A 17 10.32 5.77 -1.05
N LYS A 18 10.72 7.00 -0.71
CA LYS A 18 11.74 7.29 0.29
C LYS A 18 11.20 8.25 1.35
N THR A 19 11.77 8.19 2.54
CA THR A 19 11.57 9.25 3.53
C THR A 19 12.37 10.48 3.11
N THR A 20 11.77 11.67 3.25
CA THR A 20 12.42 12.95 2.93
C THR A 20 13.45 13.35 3.98
N ILE A 21 13.27 12.86 5.21
CA ILE A 21 14.20 13.04 6.33
C ILE A 21 14.33 11.75 7.17
N ALA A 22 15.39 11.66 7.97
CA ALA A 22 15.57 10.54 8.90
C ALA A 22 14.57 10.61 10.05
N ILE A 23 13.77 9.55 10.22
CA ILE A 23 12.68 9.49 11.22
C ILE A 23 12.91 8.46 12.33
N GLY A 24 13.91 7.59 12.20
CA GLY A 24 14.12 6.47 13.12
C GLY A 24 14.25 6.90 14.57
N SER A 25 15.05 7.93 14.86
CA SER A 25 15.22 8.45 16.21
C SER A 25 13.96 9.10 16.79
N PHE A 26 13.07 9.62 15.95
CA PHE A 26 11.79 10.17 16.37
C PHE A 26 10.82 9.05 16.72
N LEU A 27 10.67 8.05 15.84
CA LEU A 27 9.74 6.93 16.05
C LEU A 27 10.12 6.06 17.25
N GLN A 28 11.42 5.93 17.55
CA GLN A 28 11.90 5.24 18.75
C GLN A 28 11.54 5.94 20.06
N ARG A 29 11.25 7.24 20.02
CA ARG A 29 10.86 8.06 21.18
C ARG A 29 9.35 8.22 21.35
N ILE A 30 8.54 7.59 20.53
CA ILE A 30 7.08 7.62 20.69
C ILE A 30 6.70 7.10 22.08
N PRO A 31 5.87 7.84 22.85
CA PRO A 31 5.44 7.42 24.18
C PRO A 31 4.74 6.07 24.18
N LYS A 32 4.94 5.25 25.22
CA LYS A 32 4.35 3.90 25.35
C LYS A 32 2.81 3.86 25.23
N GLY A 33 2.12 4.98 25.47
CA GLY A 33 0.68 5.12 25.32
C GLY A 33 0.18 5.28 23.88
N ILE A 34 1.09 5.36 22.90
CA ILE A 34 0.78 5.55 21.48
C ILE A 34 1.21 4.31 20.70
N VAL A 35 0.29 3.79 19.90
CA VAL A 35 0.52 2.66 19.00
C VAL A 35 0.41 3.16 17.56
N LEU A 36 1.52 3.11 16.82
CA LEU A 36 1.55 3.45 15.41
C LEU A 36 1.13 2.22 14.57
N VAL A 37 0.15 2.40 13.70
CA VAL A 37 -0.43 1.36 12.85
C VAL A 37 -0.44 1.83 11.40
N PRO A 38 0.46 1.34 10.55
CA PRO A 38 0.34 1.55 9.10
C PRO A 38 -0.99 1.01 8.58
N ASN A 39 -1.64 1.78 7.69
CA ASN A 39 -2.90 1.42 7.03
C ASN A 39 -2.84 1.83 5.55
N SER A 40 -2.45 0.92 4.68
CA SER A 40 -2.10 1.19 3.29
C SER A 40 -2.69 0.16 2.32
N ASP A 41 -2.73 0.50 1.04
CA ASP A 41 -3.08 -0.41 -0.07
C ASP A 41 -1.97 -1.43 -0.35
N THR A 42 -0.79 -1.20 0.20
CA THR A 42 0.41 -2.03 0.07
C THR A 42 0.26 -3.34 0.88
N PRO A 43 0.84 -4.47 0.44
CA PRO A 43 0.86 -5.70 1.23
C PRO A 43 1.60 -5.54 2.56
N VAL A 44 1.16 -6.29 3.57
CA VAL A 44 1.69 -6.22 4.95
C VAL A 44 3.20 -6.39 5.03
N GLU A 45 3.75 -7.36 4.31
CA GLU A 45 5.19 -7.65 4.31
C GLU A 45 6.01 -6.46 3.80
N ARG A 46 5.53 -5.82 2.72
CA ARG A 46 6.19 -4.64 2.16
C ARG A 46 6.09 -3.44 3.08
N ILE A 47 4.93 -3.21 3.70
CA ILE A 47 4.76 -2.15 4.71
C ILE A 47 5.77 -2.37 5.84
N SER A 48 5.87 -3.60 6.37
CA SER A 48 6.83 -3.94 7.42
C SER A 48 8.28 -3.66 7.01
N ASN A 49 8.64 -4.02 5.77
CA ASN A 49 9.97 -3.78 5.24
C ASN A 49 10.26 -2.28 5.06
N ASN A 50 9.31 -1.53 4.53
CA ASN A 50 9.45 -0.08 4.35
C ASN A 50 9.64 0.64 5.68
N PHE A 51 8.87 0.28 6.73
CA PHE A 51 9.06 0.85 8.07
C PHE A 51 10.41 0.46 8.67
N PHE A 52 10.88 -0.76 8.42
CA PHE A 52 12.21 -1.17 8.86
C PHE A 52 13.32 -0.37 8.16
N TRP A 53 13.23 -0.19 6.84
CA TRP A 53 14.21 0.60 6.08
C TRP A 53 14.18 2.08 6.44
N ALA A 54 12.97 2.63 6.63
CA ALA A 54 12.79 4.05 6.93
C ALA A 54 13.17 4.42 8.36
N ALA A 55 12.92 3.53 9.33
CA ALA A 55 12.93 3.89 10.75
C ALA A 55 13.59 2.87 11.68
N GLY A 56 14.04 1.74 11.17
CA GLY A 56 14.60 0.64 11.96
C GLY A 56 13.59 -0.07 12.86
N ILE A 57 12.29 0.11 12.60
CA ILE A 57 11.21 -0.51 13.39
C ILE A 57 10.35 -1.44 12.55
N ARG A 58 9.76 -2.44 13.20
CA ARG A 58 8.71 -3.27 12.61
C ARG A 58 7.43 -3.09 13.42
N PRO A 59 6.38 -2.46 12.84
CA PRO A 59 5.11 -2.28 13.54
C PRO A 59 4.51 -3.64 13.92
N LYS A 60 3.98 -3.75 15.14
CA LYS A 60 3.32 -4.98 15.64
C LYS A 60 1.94 -5.18 15.04
N ILE A 61 1.34 -4.11 14.57
CA ILE A 61 0.03 -4.08 13.94
C ILE A 61 0.19 -3.38 12.61
N ILE A 62 -0.24 -4.01 11.52
CA ILE A 62 -0.18 -3.47 10.16
C ILE A 62 -1.50 -3.79 9.48
N ILE A 63 -2.10 -2.81 8.86
CA ILE A 63 -3.28 -2.94 8.00
C ILE A 63 -2.80 -2.77 6.56
N GLY A 64 -2.93 -3.81 5.76
CA GLY A 64 -2.53 -3.84 4.36
C GLY A 64 -3.69 -4.12 3.42
N GLU A 65 -3.38 -4.04 2.12
CA GLU A 65 -4.31 -4.37 1.04
C GLU A 65 -5.67 -3.67 1.22
N ARG A 66 -5.60 -2.35 1.44
CA ARG A 66 -6.78 -1.48 1.64
C ARG A 66 -7.71 -1.96 2.76
N GLY A 67 -7.15 -2.46 3.86
CA GLY A 67 -7.91 -2.93 5.01
C GLY A 67 -8.37 -4.40 4.93
N SER A 68 -8.10 -5.10 3.83
CA SER A 68 -8.50 -6.50 3.66
C SER A 68 -7.66 -7.47 4.48
N VAL A 69 -6.44 -7.07 4.86
CA VAL A 69 -5.50 -7.90 5.61
C VAL A 69 -4.97 -7.12 6.80
N VAL A 70 -5.07 -7.70 7.99
CA VAL A 70 -4.43 -7.16 9.20
C VAL A 70 -3.42 -8.17 9.74
N SER A 71 -2.18 -7.72 9.91
CA SER A 71 -1.20 -8.40 10.75
C SER A 71 -1.29 -7.85 12.17
N PHE A 72 -1.52 -8.72 13.13
CA PHE A 72 -1.62 -8.39 14.53
C PHE A 72 -0.70 -9.32 15.34
N ASN A 73 0.41 -8.81 15.86
CA ASN A 73 1.42 -9.60 16.56
C ASN A 73 1.86 -10.85 15.76
N GLY A 74 2.08 -10.71 14.47
CA GLY A 74 2.52 -11.78 13.58
C GLY A 74 1.42 -12.75 13.12
N LYS A 75 0.17 -12.59 13.57
CA LYS A 75 -0.98 -13.34 13.05
C LYS A 75 -1.72 -12.53 12.01
N PHE A 76 -2.14 -13.19 10.92
CA PHE A 76 -2.90 -12.57 9.85
C PHE A 76 -4.40 -12.79 10.04
N TYR A 77 -5.18 -11.73 9.78
CA TYR A 77 -6.63 -11.72 9.74
C TYR A 77 -7.08 -11.16 8.40
N THR A 78 -8.03 -11.80 7.76
CA THR A 78 -8.62 -11.40 6.49
C THR A 78 -10.12 -11.19 6.66
N PHE A 79 -10.69 -10.18 6.00
CA PHE A 79 -12.08 -9.78 6.21
C PHE A 79 -12.96 -9.99 4.99
N ASN A 80 -12.35 -10.14 3.82
CA ASN A 80 -13.05 -10.33 2.57
C ASN A 80 -13.05 -11.81 2.18
N HIS A 81 -14.09 -12.23 1.48
CA HIS A 81 -14.18 -13.60 1.00
C HIS A 81 -13.64 -13.69 -0.43
N VAL A 82 -12.33 -13.90 -0.55
CA VAL A 82 -11.65 -14.09 -1.84
C VAL A 82 -11.31 -15.56 -2.02
N SER A 83 -11.71 -16.13 -3.18
CA SER A 83 -11.36 -17.51 -3.52
C SER A 83 -10.88 -17.61 -4.98
N GLY A 84 -10.04 -18.59 -5.27
CA GLY A 84 -9.49 -18.81 -6.61
C GLY A 84 -8.33 -17.89 -7.00
N LEU A 85 -7.75 -17.15 -6.04
CA LEU A 85 -6.64 -16.22 -6.28
C LEU A 85 -5.44 -16.93 -6.94
N GLN A 86 -5.00 -18.06 -6.39
CA GLN A 86 -3.86 -18.82 -6.94
C GLN A 86 -4.13 -19.31 -8.36
N SER A 87 -5.33 -19.81 -8.63
CA SER A 87 -5.73 -20.27 -9.98
C SER A 87 -5.71 -19.12 -10.99
N TYR A 88 -6.14 -17.91 -10.57
CA TYR A 88 -6.05 -16.72 -11.41
C TYR A 88 -4.61 -16.34 -11.72
N LEU A 89 -3.74 -16.30 -10.70
CA LEU A 89 -2.33 -15.96 -10.87
C LEU A 89 -1.64 -16.95 -11.81
N THR A 90 -1.85 -18.26 -11.62
CA THR A 90 -1.31 -19.29 -12.53
C THR A 90 -1.80 -19.09 -13.97
N ARG A 91 -3.07 -18.75 -14.16
CA ARG A 91 -3.59 -18.47 -15.50
C ARG A 91 -3.03 -17.20 -16.11
N LEU A 92 -2.85 -16.15 -15.28
CA LEU A 92 -2.20 -14.90 -15.68
C LEU A 92 -0.77 -15.18 -16.19
N GLU A 93 0.03 -15.93 -15.42
CA GLU A 93 1.38 -16.35 -15.79
C GLU A 93 1.38 -17.10 -17.14
N GLN A 94 0.52 -18.11 -17.31
CA GLN A 94 0.43 -18.90 -18.55
C GLN A 94 0.07 -18.04 -19.76
N VAL A 95 -0.90 -17.14 -19.62
CA VAL A 95 -1.35 -16.29 -20.72
C VAL A 95 -0.27 -15.31 -21.15
N PHE A 96 0.46 -14.73 -20.19
CA PHE A 96 1.53 -13.78 -20.49
C PHE A 96 2.81 -14.46 -20.98
N ALA A 97 3.16 -15.63 -20.48
CA ALA A 97 4.27 -16.43 -21.04
C ALA A 97 4.05 -16.74 -22.54
N GLY A 98 2.82 -16.98 -22.95
CA GLY A 98 2.44 -17.15 -24.35
C GLY A 98 2.52 -15.89 -25.23
N GLN A 99 2.83 -14.71 -24.66
CA GLN A 99 2.95 -13.42 -25.35
C GLN A 99 4.40 -12.95 -25.53
N ASP A 100 5.36 -13.84 -25.48
CA ASP A 100 6.80 -13.49 -25.46
C ASP A 100 7.11 -12.49 -24.32
N CYS A 101 6.66 -12.84 -23.13
CA CYS A 101 6.76 -12.01 -21.93
C CYS A 101 7.43 -12.81 -20.82
N ASP A 102 8.45 -12.23 -20.21
CA ASP A 102 9.08 -12.79 -19.03
C ASP A 102 8.18 -12.54 -17.81
N VAL A 103 7.84 -13.61 -17.09
CA VAL A 103 6.98 -13.52 -15.91
C VAL A 103 7.81 -13.70 -14.66
N VAL A 104 7.63 -12.78 -13.71
CA VAL A 104 8.32 -12.77 -12.43
C VAL A 104 7.31 -12.64 -11.31
N VAL A 105 7.40 -13.52 -10.32
CA VAL A 105 6.58 -13.47 -9.10
C VAL A 105 7.48 -13.20 -7.90
N GLY A 106 7.13 -12.23 -7.06
CA GLY A 106 7.89 -11.93 -5.86
C GLY A 106 7.61 -10.54 -5.29
N ASP A 107 8.57 -10.02 -4.52
CA ASP A 107 8.51 -8.63 -4.03
C ASP A 107 8.77 -7.65 -5.18
N SER A 108 7.69 -7.21 -5.82
CA SER A 108 7.74 -6.31 -6.96
C SER A 108 8.43 -4.96 -6.64
N ALA A 109 8.35 -4.47 -5.40
CA ALA A 109 9.01 -3.23 -5.00
C ALA A 109 10.53 -3.41 -4.88
N THR A 110 10.99 -4.52 -4.31
CA THR A 110 12.42 -4.88 -4.30
C THR A 110 12.95 -4.99 -5.72
N TRP A 111 12.23 -5.65 -6.60
CA TRP A 111 12.61 -5.78 -7.99
C TRP A 111 12.80 -4.43 -8.71
N MET A 112 11.88 -3.49 -8.48
CA MET A 112 11.92 -2.17 -9.12
C MET A 112 12.96 -1.25 -8.50
N ARG A 113 13.18 -1.35 -7.18
CA ARG A 113 14.16 -0.54 -6.46
C ARG A 113 15.60 -0.98 -6.72
N ASP A 114 15.85 -2.28 -6.74
CA ASP A 114 17.19 -2.85 -6.83
C ASP A 114 17.72 -2.89 -8.29
N GLN A 115 16.95 -2.32 -9.22
CA GLN A 115 17.30 -2.20 -10.65
C GLN A 115 17.90 -3.51 -11.19
N LYS A 116 17.28 -4.66 -10.91
CA LYS A 116 17.75 -5.92 -11.45
C LYS A 116 17.82 -5.85 -12.97
N VAL A 117 18.96 -6.23 -13.50
CA VAL A 117 19.20 -6.27 -14.94
C VAL A 117 18.62 -7.57 -15.48
N PHE A 118 17.79 -7.46 -16.50
CA PHE A 118 17.15 -8.55 -17.23
C PHE A 118 17.74 -8.64 -18.66
N LEU A 119 17.19 -9.52 -19.46
CA LEU A 119 17.50 -9.53 -20.89
C LEU A 119 16.95 -8.24 -21.52
N PRO A 120 17.72 -7.60 -22.42
CA PRO A 120 17.28 -6.38 -23.11
C PRO A 120 16.04 -6.60 -23.99
N LYS A 121 15.25 -5.54 -24.16
CA LYS A 121 14.08 -5.49 -25.06
C LYS A 121 13.04 -6.57 -24.81
N ARG A 122 12.87 -6.97 -23.53
CA ARG A 122 11.87 -7.98 -23.12
C ARG A 122 10.64 -7.31 -22.55
N ARG A 123 9.48 -7.87 -22.87
CA ARG A 123 8.24 -7.59 -22.16
C ARG A 123 8.25 -8.32 -20.82
N MET A 124 7.74 -7.68 -19.80
CA MET A 124 7.73 -8.24 -18.46
C MET A 124 6.38 -8.10 -17.80
N LEU A 125 5.96 -9.15 -17.10
CA LEU A 125 4.91 -9.16 -16.10
C LEU A 125 5.55 -9.42 -14.75
N VAL A 126 5.46 -8.44 -13.82
CA VAL A 126 5.97 -8.58 -12.45
C VAL A 126 4.79 -8.66 -11.51
N ILE A 127 4.51 -9.85 -11.00
CA ILE A 127 3.39 -10.14 -10.09
C ILE A 127 3.85 -9.93 -8.66
N ASP A 128 3.06 -9.18 -7.87
CA ASP A 128 3.29 -8.98 -6.44
C ASP A 128 2.90 -10.23 -5.65
N GLY A 129 3.89 -11.02 -5.27
CA GLY A 129 3.71 -12.29 -4.57
C GLY A 129 3.32 -12.16 -3.09
N PHE A 130 3.30 -10.95 -2.53
CA PHE A 130 2.95 -10.75 -1.11
C PHE A 130 1.45 -10.50 -0.88
N ARG A 131 0.67 -10.32 -1.95
CA ARG A 131 -0.76 -10.06 -1.82
C ARG A 131 -1.55 -11.32 -1.45
N ARG A 132 -2.49 -11.16 -0.51
CA ARG A 132 -3.29 -12.25 0.08
C ARG A 132 -4.78 -12.16 -0.25
N GLN A 133 -5.28 -10.94 -0.38
CA GLN A 133 -6.71 -10.64 -0.61
C GLN A 133 -6.90 -9.66 -1.78
N SER A 134 -5.85 -9.36 -2.50
CA SER A 134 -5.85 -8.50 -3.67
C SER A 134 -4.88 -9.05 -4.72
N ILE A 135 -4.90 -8.48 -5.92
CA ILE A 135 -3.97 -8.79 -7.01
C ILE A 135 -3.23 -7.51 -7.35
N GLY A 136 -1.93 -7.60 -7.50
CA GLY A 136 -1.11 -6.50 -7.97
C GLY A 136 -0.05 -7.01 -8.94
N PHE A 137 0.09 -6.34 -10.09
CA PHE A 137 1.17 -6.64 -11.02
C PHE A 137 1.57 -5.40 -11.81
N TYR A 138 2.80 -5.41 -12.30
CA TYR A 138 3.37 -4.37 -13.14
C TYR A 138 3.61 -4.92 -14.54
N LEU A 139 3.33 -4.10 -15.54
CA LEU A 139 3.67 -4.35 -16.92
C LEU A 139 4.83 -3.43 -17.29
N ARG A 140 5.96 -4.02 -17.62
CA ARG A 140 7.22 -3.33 -17.90
C ARG A 140 7.82 -3.79 -19.21
N MET A 141 8.71 -3.01 -19.77
CA MET A 141 9.57 -3.38 -20.88
C MET A 141 11.01 -3.06 -20.50
N THR A 142 11.93 -3.96 -20.79
CA THR A 142 13.35 -3.69 -20.54
C THR A 142 13.93 -2.86 -21.67
N ASP A 143 14.79 -1.90 -21.32
CA ASP A 143 15.56 -1.09 -22.27
C ASP A 143 16.75 -1.87 -22.86
N ASP A 144 17.61 -1.17 -23.59
CA ASP A 144 18.82 -1.75 -24.19
C ASP A 144 19.84 -2.27 -23.15
N TYR A 145 19.71 -1.85 -21.89
CA TYR A 145 20.58 -2.26 -20.77
C TYR A 145 19.91 -3.29 -19.86
N GLY A 146 18.69 -3.71 -20.19
CA GLY A 146 17.94 -4.68 -19.37
C GLY A 146 17.26 -4.06 -18.13
N VAL A 147 17.14 -2.74 -18.06
CA VAL A 147 16.42 -2.05 -16.98
C VAL A 147 14.93 -2.05 -17.29
N ALA A 148 14.10 -2.54 -16.34
CA ALA A 148 12.66 -2.62 -16.51
C ALA A 148 12.00 -1.25 -16.33
N LEU A 149 11.54 -0.65 -17.42
CA LEU A 149 10.89 0.65 -17.47
C LEU A 149 9.40 0.52 -17.81
N ARG A 150 8.65 1.57 -17.52
CA ARG A 150 7.29 1.70 -18.00
C ARG A 150 7.28 1.87 -19.52
N ASP A 151 6.41 1.11 -20.19
CA ASP A 151 6.08 1.25 -21.60
C ASP A 151 4.57 1.33 -21.76
N ASP A 152 4.06 2.44 -22.27
CA ASP A 152 2.62 2.69 -22.36
C ASP A 152 1.90 1.77 -23.35
N ALA A 153 2.59 1.39 -24.45
CA ALA A 153 2.01 0.50 -25.44
C ALA A 153 1.84 -0.92 -24.86
N TRP A 154 2.88 -1.41 -24.19
CA TRP A 154 2.84 -2.70 -23.53
C TRP A 154 1.84 -2.70 -22.34
N PHE A 155 1.82 -1.63 -21.54
CA PHE A 155 0.84 -1.50 -20.44
C PHE A 155 -0.59 -1.61 -20.95
N ARG A 156 -0.96 -0.82 -21.99
CA ARG A 156 -2.31 -0.91 -22.58
C ARG A 156 -2.61 -2.28 -23.20
N ALA A 157 -1.63 -2.89 -23.87
CA ALA A 157 -1.80 -4.23 -24.44
C ALA A 157 -1.99 -5.28 -23.33
N GLY A 158 -1.15 -5.27 -22.31
CA GLY A 158 -1.22 -6.19 -21.17
C GLY A 158 -2.51 -6.04 -20.37
N CYS A 159 -2.99 -4.82 -20.15
CA CYS A 159 -4.30 -4.59 -19.52
C CYS A 159 -5.46 -5.23 -20.33
N ARG A 160 -5.43 -5.13 -21.67
CA ARG A 160 -6.44 -5.81 -22.51
C ARG A 160 -6.35 -7.33 -22.40
N ILE A 161 -5.16 -7.89 -22.28
CA ILE A 161 -4.94 -9.32 -22.07
C ILE A 161 -5.50 -9.74 -20.69
N ALA A 162 -5.10 -9.05 -19.64
CA ALA A 162 -5.53 -9.34 -18.27
C ALA A 162 -7.05 -9.27 -18.09
N LYS A 163 -7.72 -8.29 -18.72
CA LYS A 163 -9.20 -8.14 -18.68
C LYS A 163 -9.97 -9.32 -19.30
N ARG A 164 -9.33 -10.17 -20.09
CA ARG A 164 -9.96 -11.38 -20.67
C ARG A 164 -9.91 -12.59 -19.74
N ILE A 165 -9.14 -12.51 -18.68
CA ILE A 165 -9.03 -13.58 -17.69
C ILE A 165 -10.14 -13.36 -16.65
N PRO A 166 -11.04 -14.34 -16.44
CA PRO A 166 -12.09 -14.23 -15.43
C PRO A 166 -11.49 -13.97 -14.04
N LEU A 167 -12.03 -12.97 -13.36
CA LEU A 167 -11.56 -12.61 -12.02
C LEU A 167 -11.90 -13.69 -10.99
N PRO A 168 -11.09 -13.81 -9.92
CA PRO A 168 -11.44 -14.62 -8.76
C PRO A 168 -12.73 -14.12 -8.10
N THR A 169 -13.44 -15.01 -7.45
CA THR A 169 -14.61 -14.62 -6.65
C THR A 169 -14.20 -13.65 -5.55
N GLY A 170 -14.95 -12.56 -5.40
CA GLY A 170 -14.69 -11.53 -4.39
C GLY A 170 -13.57 -10.55 -4.75
N ILE A 171 -13.06 -10.57 -5.98
CA ILE A 171 -12.14 -9.56 -6.50
C ILE A 171 -12.87 -8.64 -7.48
N VAL A 172 -12.60 -7.34 -7.35
CA VAL A 172 -13.06 -6.31 -8.28
C VAL A 172 -11.89 -5.61 -8.95
N ALA A 173 -12.04 -5.28 -10.23
CA ALA A 173 -11.01 -4.56 -10.98
C ALA A 173 -11.17 -3.06 -10.70
N ASN A 174 -10.36 -2.52 -9.80
CA ASN A 174 -10.50 -1.13 -9.39
C ASN A 174 -9.59 -0.16 -10.15
N ASP A 175 -8.28 -0.45 -10.28
CA ASP A 175 -7.34 0.54 -10.77
C ASP A 175 -6.33 -0.02 -11.77
N PHE A 176 -6.46 0.45 -13.00
CA PHE A 176 -5.39 0.37 -13.99
C PHE A 176 -4.63 1.70 -13.92
N ASN A 177 -3.66 1.81 -13.00
CA ASN A 177 -2.95 3.06 -12.78
C ASN A 177 -1.87 3.28 -13.87
N ASP A 178 -2.24 4.04 -14.89
CA ASP A 178 -1.35 4.39 -16.00
C ASP A 178 -0.08 5.12 -15.52
N ALA A 179 -0.16 5.94 -14.48
CA ALA A 179 0.98 6.75 -14.03
C ALA A 179 2.16 5.89 -13.57
N TYR A 180 1.87 4.75 -12.95
CA TYR A 180 2.90 3.83 -12.42
C TYR A 180 3.03 2.54 -13.22
N GLY A 181 2.18 2.32 -14.24
CA GLY A 181 2.12 1.07 -14.99
C GLY A 181 1.85 -0.15 -14.11
N ILE A 182 1.00 0.03 -13.10
CA ILE A 182 0.55 -1.00 -12.18
C ILE A 182 -0.94 -1.28 -12.37
N VAL A 183 -1.30 -2.53 -12.22
CA VAL A 183 -2.69 -2.97 -12.09
C VAL A 183 -2.90 -3.44 -10.67
N ILE A 184 -3.89 -2.88 -9.98
CA ILE A 184 -4.34 -3.33 -8.67
C ILE A 184 -5.81 -3.72 -8.77
N MET A 185 -6.14 -4.89 -8.25
CA MET A 185 -7.50 -5.41 -8.16
C MET A 185 -7.73 -5.77 -6.69
N ASP A 186 -8.67 -5.09 -6.06
CA ASP A 186 -8.93 -5.24 -4.64
C ASP A 186 -10.03 -6.26 -4.36
N ALA A 187 -10.06 -6.75 -3.13
CA ALA A 187 -11.21 -7.50 -2.65
C ALA A 187 -12.46 -6.62 -2.66
N GLU A 188 -13.59 -7.21 -2.98
CA GLU A 188 -14.89 -6.51 -2.93
C GLU A 188 -15.16 -5.99 -1.52
N GLY A 189 -15.50 -4.71 -1.41
CA GLY A 189 -15.72 -4.03 -0.13
C GLY A 189 -14.45 -3.69 0.66
N ALA A 190 -13.25 -3.88 0.08
CA ALA A 190 -12.01 -3.48 0.71
C ALA A 190 -11.99 -1.97 0.98
N SER A 191 -11.70 -1.60 2.22
CA SER A 191 -11.56 -0.20 2.62
C SER A 191 -10.65 -0.07 3.85
N LYS A 192 -9.98 1.06 3.97
CA LYS A 192 -9.18 1.36 5.18
C LYS A 192 -10.02 1.38 6.46
N THR A 193 -11.34 1.58 6.33
CA THR A 193 -12.32 1.52 7.43
C THR A 193 -12.43 0.12 8.03
N SER A 194 -12.34 -0.95 7.22
CA SER A 194 -12.41 -2.33 7.73
C SER A 194 -11.29 -2.65 8.72
N GLY A 195 -10.07 -2.16 8.42
CA GLY A 195 -8.94 -2.29 9.33
C GLY A 195 -9.14 -1.51 10.64
N TYR A 196 -9.71 -0.29 10.57
CA TYR A 196 -10.10 0.47 11.76
C TYR A 196 -11.14 -0.28 12.60
N GLU A 197 -12.18 -0.84 12.00
CA GLU A 197 -13.22 -1.58 12.72
C GLU A 197 -12.66 -2.79 13.48
N PHE A 198 -11.69 -3.49 12.89
CA PHE A 198 -10.97 -4.55 13.59
C PHE A 198 -10.26 -4.02 14.84
N LEU A 199 -9.53 -2.89 14.72
CA LEU A 199 -8.83 -2.28 15.84
C LEU A 199 -9.81 -1.76 16.91
N PHE A 200 -10.91 -1.17 16.48
CA PHE A 200 -11.93 -0.67 17.41
C PHE A 200 -12.54 -1.80 18.26
N LYS A 201 -12.80 -2.97 17.65
CA LYS A 201 -13.26 -4.16 18.39
C LYS A 201 -12.22 -4.66 19.39
N LYS A 202 -10.93 -4.53 19.09
CA LYS A 202 -9.82 -4.94 19.98
C LYS A 202 -9.54 -3.94 21.09
N TYR A 203 -9.74 -2.64 20.82
CA TYR A 203 -9.39 -1.54 21.71
C TYR A 203 -10.53 -0.50 21.81
N PRO A 204 -11.71 -0.87 22.33
CA PRO A 204 -12.89 0.01 22.29
C PRO A 204 -12.74 1.31 23.09
N GLY A 205 -11.80 1.36 24.04
CA GLY A 205 -11.49 2.53 24.86
C GLY A 205 -10.31 3.36 24.35
N ALA A 206 -9.76 3.06 23.16
CA ALA A 206 -8.68 3.84 22.59
C ALA A 206 -9.20 5.10 21.86
N GLU A 207 -8.38 6.13 21.81
CA GLU A 207 -8.55 7.27 20.89
C GLU A 207 -7.93 6.90 19.56
N PHE A 208 -8.67 7.10 18.46
CA PHE A 208 -8.21 6.75 17.13
C PHE A 208 -7.89 8.00 16.30
N PHE A 209 -6.74 7.96 15.64
CA PHE A 209 -6.28 8.98 14.72
C PHE A 209 -5.95 8.35 13.36
N MET A 210 -6.14 9.12 12.29
CA MET A 210 -5.70 8.74 10.94
C MET A 210 -4.89 9.88 10.35
N ILE A 211 -3.66 9.58 9.90
CA ILE A 211 -2.81 10.50 9.14
C ILE A 211 -2.84 10.04 7.68
N GLY A 212 -3.26 10.89 6.77
CA GLY A 212 -3.45 10.52 5.38
C GLY A 212 -3.19 11.65 4.38
N ASP A 213 -3.14 11.27 3.10
CA ASP A 213 -3.05 12.21 1.98
C ASP A 213 -4.13 11.99 0.91
N GLY A 214 -4.76 10.81 0.88
CA GLY A 214 -5.75 10.44 -0.12
C GLY A 214 -7.20 10.43 0.36
N ASP A 215 -8.13 10.37 -0.57
CA ASP A 215 -9.57 10.27 -0.28
C ASP A 215 -9.92 8.97 0.44
N ALA A 216 -9.15 7.91 0.18
CA ALA A 216 -9.31 6.61 0.82
C ALA A 216 -8.91 6.60 2.32
N ASP A 217 -8.22 7.65 2.78
CA ASP A 217 -7.82 7.80 4.19
C ASP A 217 -8.93 8.39 5.05
N VAL A 218 -10.01 8.85 4.45
CA VAL A 218 -11.18 9.31 5.20
C VAL A 218 -11.94 8.11 5.71
N ILE A 219 -11.68 7.75 6.98
CA ILE A 219 -12.41 6.70 7.68
C ILE A 219 -13.75 7.26 8.13
N GLU A 220 -14.84 6.62 7.68
CA GLU A 220 -16.20 7.05 7.98
C GLU A 220 -16.61 6.67 9.41
N SER A 221 -16.05 7.39 10.38
CA SER A 221 -16.38 7.22 11.79
C SER A 221 -16.17 8.53 12.55
N ASN A 222 -17.14 8.93 13.36
CA ASN A 222 -17.01 10.08 14.27
C ASN A 222 -16.05 9.85 15.44
N ARG A 223 -15.52 8.65 15.59
CA ARG A 223 -14.52 8.27 16.61
C ARG A 223 -13.10 8.36 16.11
N VAL A 224 -12.89 8.69 14.83
CA VAL A 224 -11.56 8.87 14.25
C VAL A 224 -11.27 10.35 14.03
N THR A 225 -10.18 10.81 14.61
CA THR A 225 -9.67 12.15 14.35
C THR A 225 -8.69 12.09 13.19
N HIS A 226 -8.99 12.80 12.12
CA HIS A 226 -8.13 12.86 10.93
C HIS A 226 -7.11 13.98 11.05
N CYS A 227 -5.91 13.72 10.53
CA CYS A 227 -4.83 14.66 10.28
C CYS A 227 -4.38 14.52 8.83
N ALA A 228 -3.98 15.60 8.19
CA ALA A 228 -3.56 15.59 6.80
C ALA A 228 -2.19 16.24 6.62
N VAL A 229 -1.40 15.69 5.69
CA VAL A 229 -0.15 16.32 5.23
C VAL A 229 -0.42 17.40 4.18
N ALA A 230 0.56 18.28 3.89
CA ALA A 230 0.34 19.40 2.96
C ALA A 230 -0.02 18.97 1.53
N ASN A 231 0.52 17.83 1.06
CA ASN A 231 0.21 17.30 -0.27
C ASN A 231 -1.12 16.52 -0.36
N ALA A 232 -1.89 16.49 0.73
CA ALA A 232 -3.14 15.74 0.81
C ALA A 232 -4.26 16.33 -0.07
N SER A 233 -5.20 15.48 -0.44
CA SER A 233 -6.40 15.87 -1.21
C SER A 233 -7.31 16.81 -0.43
N ALA A 234 -8.16 17.55 -1.15
CA ALA A 234 -9.11 18.47 -0.52
C ALA A 234 -10.09 17.74 0.42
N LYS A 235 -10.47 16.50 0.11
CA LYS A 235 -11.40 15.71 0.91
C LYS A 235 -10.86 15.40 2.29
N ILE A 236 -9.64 14.83 2.38
CA ILE A 236 -9.04 14.51 3.68
C ILE A 236 -8.68 15.78 4.47
N LYS A 237 -8.19 16.85 3.80
CA LYS A 237 -7.94 18.13 4.48
C LYS A 237 -9.19 18.69 5.13
N LYS A 238 -10.33 18.64 4.42
CA LYS A 238 -11.63 19.09 4.96
C LYS A 238 -12.11 18.26 6.15
N ALA A 239 -11.82 16.96 6.16
CA ALA A 239 -12.16 16.05 7.25
C ALA A 239 -11.21 16.19 8.46
N SER A 240 -10.04 16.79 8.29
CA SER A 240 -8.97 16.80 9.28
C SER A 240 -9.15 17.89 10.33
N LYS A 241 -8.77 17.55 11.58
CA LYS A 241 -8.65 18.51 12.70
C LYS A 241 -7.30 19.24 12.71
N PHE A 242 -6.30 18.66 12.05
CA PHE A 242 -4.99 19.26 11.86
C PHE A 242 -4.51 19.01 10.44
N VAL A 243 -3.99 20.04 9.80
CA VAL A 243 -3.37 19.97 8.46
C VAL A 243 -1.96 20.55 8.59
N SER A 244 -0.95 19.73 8.29
CA SER A 244 0.44 20.20 8.28
C SER A 244 0.67 21.12 7.08
N GLU A 245 1.53 22.11 7.25
CA GLU A 245 2.03 22.96 6.16
C GLU A 245 3.15 22.27 5.36
N ARG A 246 3.68 21.15 5.87
CA ARG A 246 4.76 20.37 5.26
C ARG A 246 4.22 19.10 4.60
N PRO A 247 4.78 18.68 3.45
CA PRO A 247 4.37 17.44 2.77
C PRO A 247 5.11 16.22 3.34
N PHE A 248 4.64 15.03 2.96
CA PHE A 248 5.30 13.74 3.17
C PHE A 248 5.79 13.51 4.62
N THR A 249 7.04 13.05 4.77
CA THR A 249 7.62 12.67 6.07
C THR A 249 7.60 13.80 7.09
N GLU A 250 7.90 15.04 6.69
CA GLU A 250 7.85 16.19 7.60
C GLU A 250 6.42 16.46 8.06
N GLY A 251 5.46 16.39 7.13
CA GLY A 251 4.03 16.53 7.43
C GLY A 251 3.53 15.43 8.35
N PHE A 252 3.98 14.19 8.13
CA PHE A 252 3.69 13.07 9.03
C PHE A 252 4.19 13.35 10.46
N LEU A 253 5.42 13.86 10.62
CA LEU A 253 5.98 14.19 11.93
C LEU A 253 5.24 15.33 12.62
N ASP A 254 4.77 16.34 11.86
CA ASP A 254 3.92 17.41 12.42
C ASP A 254 2.61 16.86 12.94
N CYS A 255 1.93 16.02 12.16
CA CYS A 255 0.68 15.36 12.55
C CYS A 255 0.89 14.52 13.81
N LEU A 256 1.95 13.72 13.84
CA LEU A 256 2.26 12.87 15.00
C LEU A 256 2.59 13.70 16.24
N SER A 257 3.36 14.77 16.09
CA SER A 257 3.68 15.71 17.18
C SER A 257 2.41 16.36 17.74
N TRP A 258 1.50 16.81 16.87
CA TRP A 258 0.22 17.37 17.28
C TRP A 258 -0.63 16.34 18.04
N ILE A 259 -0.67 15.07 17.60
CA ILE A 259 -1.38 13.99 18.31
C ILE A 259 -0.74 13.72 19.69
N MET A 260 0.60 13.76 19.78
CA MET A 260 1.31 13.54 21.06
C MET A 260 1.02 14.62 22.09
N GLY A 261 0.83 15.86 21.66
CA GLY A 261 0.56 17.02 22.53
C GLY A 261 -0.88 17.10 23.03
N ARG A 262 -1.78 16.26 22.58
CA ARG A 262 -3.18 16.18 23.05
C ARG A 262 -3.33 15.20 24.18
#